data_1c48b4368eba5ffe8ebf5a70a8a6b609
#
_entry.id   1c48b4368eba5ffe8ebf5a70a8a6b609
#
_cell.length_a   1.000
_cell.length_b   1.000
_cell.length_c   1.000
_cell.angle_alpha   90.00
_cell.angle_beta   90.00
_cell.angle_gamma   90.00
#
_symmetry.space_group_name_H-M   'P 1'
#
loop_
_entity.id
_entity.type
_entity.pdbx_description
1 polymer ?
#
loop_
_entity_poly.entity_id
_entity_poly.type
_entity_poly.pdbx_seq_one_letter_code
_entity_poly.pdbx_strand_id
1 'polypeptide(L)'
;VADDKGTGYLQKKPQTNNTLEKQIRFIVQRMMSKQATNLPVKVVAVYDADGNKVGADGTGIVGKAGFVDVQPMVNQYDGVGNARPHGIIQRIPFSRRQGGKSAIINDPVEGDIGVMSVAMRDISAVKESGDIANAGSFRSFDFADGMYQDALLADEPDQYLRYRHDGLELIDKNGNKYLATPDGITLIDTNGNTVELTKNGMKLTDRFSNIIDMKSGKIEMTTPLFKLNGSFEFSGTGNITGDITQDGSFTATKEVKAFNTHTVSQHTHTQGNDSHGDTEVPTNTPTG
;
A
#
# COMPACT_ATOMS: atom_id res chain seq x y z
N VAL A 1 -2.81 -49.94 20.67
CA VAL A 1 -3.79 -48.92 20.26
C VAL A 1 -3.98 -49.11 18.78
N ALA A 2 -5.12 -49.69 18.40
CA ALA A 2 -5.48 -49.91 17.00
C ALA A 2 -5.67 -48.53 16.34
N ASP A 3 -4.93 -48.31 15.28
CA ASP A 3 -4.98 -47.14 14.40
C ASP A 3 -6.38 -47.15 13.78
N ASP A 4 -7.27 -46.29 14.29
CA ASP A 4 -8.61 -46.06 13.69
C ASP A 4 -8.38 -45.29 12.39
N LYS A 5 -8.04 -46.01 11.35
CA LYS A 5 -8.06 -45.48 9.97
C LYS A 5 -9.51 -45.16 9.65
N GLY A 6 -9.87 -43.91 9.90
CA GLY A 6 -11.21 -43.38 9.63
C GLY A 6 -11.73 -43.85 8.29
N THR A 7 -12.57 -44.84 8.32
CA THR A 7 -13.26 -45.33 7.13
C THR A 7 -14.21 -44.22 6.70
N GLY A 8 -13.79 -43.44 5.71
CA GLY A 8 -14.62 -42.42 5.13
C GLY A 8 -16.00 -42.98 4.77
N TYR A 9 -17.02 -42.16 4.86
CA TYR A 9 -18.44 -42.48 4.57
C TYR A 9 -18.69 -43.22 3.24
N LEU A 10 -17.69 -43.23 2.37
CA LEU A 10 -17.76 -43.84 1.03
C LEU A 10 -17.45 -45.34 1.01
N GLN A 11 -17.00 -45.93 2.12
CA GLN A 11 -16.58 -47.35 2.14
C GLN A 11 -17.64 -48.34 2.65
N LYS A 12 -18.84 -47.88 3.00
CA LYS A 12 -19.92 -48.81 3.34
C LYS A 12 -20.41 -49.56 2.13
N LYS A 13 -20.12 -50.87 2.09
CA LYS A 13 -20.62 -51.74 1.01
C LYS A 13 -22.15 -51.73 0.97
N PRO A 14 -22.80 -51.59 -0.20
CA PRO A 14 -24.26 -51.56 -0.31
C PRO A 14 -24.95 -52.79 0.26
N GLN A 15 -24.25 -53.91 0.28
CA GLN A 15 -24.75 -55.24 0.72
C GLN A 15 -25.07 -55.31 2.22
N THR A 16 -24.64 -54.37 3.04
CA THR A 16 -24.96 -54.36 4.49
C THR A 16 -26.28 -53.65 4.81
N ASN A 17 -27.05 -53.23 3.80
CA ASN A 17 -28.22 -52.37 4.00
C ASN A 17 -29.46 -53.03 3.37
N ASN A 18 -30.19 -53.84 4.12
CA ASN A 18 -31.35 -54.59 3.68
C ASN A 18 -32.68 -53.80 3.65
N THR A 19 -32.71 -52.50 3.95
CA THR A 19 -33.95 -51.71 3.90
C THR A 19 -33.90 -50.71 2.73
N LEU A 20 -35.04 -50.49 2.08
CA LEU A 20 -35.18 -49.54 0.97
C LEU A 20 -34.72 -48.13 1.40
N GLU A 21 -35.01 -47.69 2.59
CA GLU A 21 -34.55 -46.39 3.14
C GLU A 21 -33.03 -46.27 3.10
N LYS A 22 -32.32 -47.28 3.56
CA LYS A 22 -30.86 -47.28 3.60
C LYS A 22 -30.23 -47.31 2.20
N GLN A 23 -30.88 -48.00 1.25
CA GLN A 23 -30.45 -48.00 -0.13
C GLN A 23 -30.64 -46.62 -0.79
N ILE A 24 -31.79 -45.98 -0.57
CA ILE A 24 -32.07 -44.61 -1.06
C ILE A 24 -31.09 -43.65 -0.43
N ARG A 25 -30.86 -43.69 0.85
CA ARG A 25 -29.91 -42.83 1.57
C ARG A 25 -28.50 -43.00 1.00
N PHE A 26 -28.06 -44.23 0.75
CA PHE A 26 -26.75 -44.48 0.14
C PHE A 26 -26.65 -43.90 -1.28
N ILE A 27 -27.67 -44.06 -2.11
CA ILE A 27 -27.69 -43.49 -3.47
C ILE A 27 -27.64 -41.97 -3.41
N VAL A 28 -28.46 -41.35 -2.58
CA VAL A 28 -28.47 -39.89 -2.40
C VAL A 28 -27.11 -39.37 -1.90
N GLN A 29 -26.54 -40.01 -0.90
CA GLN A 29 -25.20 -39.62 -0.37
C GLN A 29 -24.13 -39.77 -1.48
N ARG A 30 -24.20 -40.85 -2.28
CA ARG A 30 -23.25 -41.03 -3.39
C ARG A 30 -23.44 -39.99 -4.50
N MET A 31 -24.69 -39.58 -4.79
CA MET A 31 -24.95 -38.51 -5.73
C MET A 31 -24.44 -37.17 -5.22
N MET A 32 -24.73 -36.86 -3.97
CA MET A 32 -24.28 -35.60 -3.31
C MET A 32 -22.75 -35.51 -3.17
N SER A 33 -22.08 -36.65 -2.90
CA SER A 33 -20.63 -36.68 -2.76
C SER A 33 -19.88 -36.49 -4.08
N LYS A 34 -20.55 -36.59 -5.21
CA LYS A 34 -19.99 -36.28 -6.53
C LYS A 34 -20.18 -34.81 -6.94
N GLN A 35 -20.96 -34.04 -6.18
CA GLN A 35 -21.18 -32.64 -6.48
C GLN A 35 -20.04 -31.81 -5.87
N ALA A 36 -19.23 -31.23 -6.73
CA ALA A 36 -18.24 -30.26 -6.33
C ALA A 36 -18.95 -28.95 -5.96
N THR A 37 -18.66 -28.41 -4.76
CA THR A 37 -19.20 -27.13 -4.29
C THR A 37 -18.06 -26.15 -4.00
N ASN A 38 -17.64 -26.07 -2.75
CA ASN A 38 -16.52 -25.25 -2.33
C ASN A 38 -15.41 -26.14 -1.75
N LEU A 39 -14.17 -25.85 -2.10
CA LEU A 39 -13.04 -26.58 -1.54
C LEU A 39 -11.81 -25.66 -1.42
N PRO A 40 -10.94 -25.93 -0.44
CA PRO A 40 -9.66 -25.24 -0.35
C PRO A 40 -8.75 -25.72 -1.48
N VAL A 41 -8.10 -24.77 -2.15
CA VAL A 41 -7.18 -25.04 -3.25
C VAL A 41 -5.90 -24.23 -3.08
N LYS A 42 -4.80 -24.77 -3.58
CA LYS A 42 -3.52 -24.07 -3.68
C LYS A 42 -3.28 -23.64 -5.12
N VAL A 43 -2.89 -22.38 -5.31
CA VAL A 43 -2.54 -21.83 -6.63
C VAL A 43 -1.20 -22.41 -7.07
N VAL A 44 -1.18 -22.97 -8.29
CA VAL A 44 -0.01 -23.58 -8.93
C VAL A 44 0.59 -22.68 -9.99
N ALA A 45 -0.25 -21.90 -10.68
CA ALA A 45 0.15 -20.94 -11.68
C ALA A 45 -0.90 -19.85 -11.83
N VAL A 46 -0.46 -18.66 -12.19
CA VAL A 46 -1.32 -17.50 -12.45
C VAL A 46 -1.12 -17.04 -13.89
N TYR A 47 -2.20 -16.63 -14.52
CA TYR A 47 -2.20 -16.15 -15.90
C TYR A 47 -2.98 -14.84 -16.02
N ASP A 48 -2.54 -13.96 -16.91
CA ASP A 48 -3.30 -12.79 -17.29
C ASP A 48 -4.56 -13.14 -18.13
N ALA A 49 -5.33 -12.12 -18.48
CA ALA A 49 -6.52 -12.31 -19.30
C ALA A 49 -6.20 -12.79 -20.73
N ASP A 50 -5.00 -12.53 -21.23
CA ASP A 50 -4.51 -12.95 -22.54
C ASP A 50 -3.92 -14.37 -22.51
N GLY A 51 -3.78 -14.95 -21.32
CA GLY A 51 -3.30 -16.31 -21.09
C GLY A 51 -1.79 -16.44 -20.93
N ASN A 52 -1.05 -15.34 -20.77
CA ASN A 52 0.37 -15.38 -20.47
C ASN A 52 0.59 -15.69 -19.00
N LYS A 53 1.59 -16.52 -18.68
CA LYS A 53 1.92 -16.82 -17.28
C LYS A 53 2.48 -15.55 -16.60
N VAL A 54 1.95 -15.21 -15.43
CA VAL A 54 2.43 -14.14 -14.56
C VAL A 54 3.59 -14.66 -13.72
N GLY A 55 4.59 -13.82 -13.47
CA GLY A 55 5.72 -14.17 -12.59
C GLY A 55 5.30 -14.40 -11.14
N ALA A 56 6.09 -15.20 -10.42
CA ALA A 56 5.83 -15.51 -9.01
C ALA A 56 6.01 -14.30 -8.07
N ASP A 57 6.55 -13.19 -8.57
CA ASP A 57 6.76 -11.96 -7.81
C ASP A 57 5.49 -11.13 -7.61
N GLY A 58 4.34 -11.58 -8.16
CA GLY A 58 3.06 -10.92 -7.98
C GLY A 58 2.99 -9.50 -8.54
N THR A 59 3.90 -9.14 -9.46
CA THR A 59 3.79 -7.86 -10.16
C THR A 59 2.50 -7.86 -10.97
N GLY A 60 1.46 -7.37 -10.31
CA GLY A 60 0.08 -7.41 -10.75
C GLY A 60 -0.10 -6.72 -12.09
N ILE A 61 -0.75 -7.38 -12.97
CA ILE A 61 -1.17 -6.82 -14.24
C ILE A 61 -2.34 -5.88 -13.96
N VAL A 62 -2.11 -4.59 -14.16
CA VAL A 62 -3.19 -3.61 -14.14
C VAL A 62 -4.04 -3.79 -15.41
N GLY A 63 -4.79 -4.88 -15.47
CA GLY A 63 -5.62 -5.23 -16.61
C GLY A 63 -6.89 -5.94 -16.17
N LYS A 64 -7.48 -6.73 -17.06
CA LYS A 64 -8.59 -7.61 -16.71
C LYS A 64 -8.12 -8.70 -15.75
N ALA A 65 -9.01 -9.15 -14.84
CA ALA A 65 -8.75 -10.33 -14.04
C ALA A 65 -8.50 -11.54 -14.96
N GLY A 66 -7.55 -12.36 -14.59
CA GLY A 66 -7.11 -13.49 -15.40
C GLY A 66 -7.58 -14.84 -14.85
N PHE A 67 -6.68 -15.82 -14.94
CA PHE A 67 -6.98 -17.21 -14.59
C PHE A 67 -5.90 -17.80 -13.68
N VAL A 68 -6.24 -18.82 -12.94
CA VAL A 68 -5.31 -19.61 -12.13
C VAL A 68 -5.43 -21.09 -12.44
N ASP A 69 -4.32 -21.81 -12.32
CA ASP A 69 -4.30 -23.25 -12.19
C ASP A 69 -4.22 -23.58 -10.70
N VAL A 70 -5.05 -24.48 -10.22
CA VAL A 70 -5.15 -24.80 -8.81
C VAL A 70 -5.07 -26.28 -8.52
N GLN A 71 -4.49 -26.62 -7.38
CA GLN A 71 -4.45 -27.98 -6.82
C GLN A 71 -5.43 -28.06 -5.64
N PRO A 72 -6.50 -28.89 -5.71
CA PRO A 72 -7.32 -29.18 -4.54
C PRO A 72 -6.49 -29.76 -3.39
N MET A 73 -6.71 -29.22 -2.18
CA MET A 73 -5.93 -29.61 -1.02
C MET A 73 -6.46 -30.83 -0.27
N VAL A 74 -7.71 -31.19 -0.50
CA VAL A 74 -8.35 -32.37 0.10
C VAL A 74 -8.17 -33.55 -0.83
N ASN A 75 -7.48 -34.59 -0.38
CA ASN A 75 -7.25 -35.80 -1.16
C ASN A 75 -8.54 -36.60 -1.36
N GLN A 76 -8.64 -37.27 -2.49
CA GLN A 76 -9.61 -38.34 -2.69
C GLN A 76 -9.09 -39.65 -2.08
N TYR A 77 -10.00 -40.62 -1.90
CA TYR A 77 -9.64 -41.98 -1.53
C TYR A 77 -9.98 -42.93 -2.66
N ASP A 78 -9.07 -43.84 -2.98
CA ASP A 78 -9.34 -44.92 -3.88
C ASP A 78 -10.27 -45.98 -3.24
N GLY A 79 -10.70 -46.96 -4.01
CA GLY A 79 -11.61 -48.02 -3.53
C GLY A 79 -11.04 -48.92 -2.43
N VAL A 80 -9.74 -48.80 -2.11
CA VAL A 80 -9.02 -49.57 -1.10
C VAL A 80 -8.68 -48.71 0.13
N GLY A 81 -8.96 -47.39 0.07
CA GLY A 81 -8.77 -46.46 1.17
C GLY A 81 -7.42 -45.71 1.15
N ASN A 82 -6.66 -45.77 0.06
CA ASN A 82 -5.46 -44.99 -0.09
C ASN A 82 -5.79 -43.54 -0.51
N ALA A 83 -5.13 -42.56 0.10
CA ALA A 83 -5.25 -41.17 -0.29
C ALA A 83 -4.65 -40.94 -1.69
N ARG A 84 -5.40 -40.27 -2.54
CA ARG A 84 -5.01 -39.85 -3.89
C ARG A 84 -5.20 -38.35 -4.05
N PRO A 85 -4.18 -37.59 -4.41
CA PRO A 85 -4.35 -36.16 -4.72
C PRO A 85 -5.22 -35.99 -5.95
N HIS A 86 -5.99 -34.91 -5.99
CA HIS A 86 -6.65 -34.47 -7.23
C HIS A 86 -5.62 -34.03 -8.26
N GLY A 87 -5.97 -34.13 -9.55
CA GLY A 87 -5.21 -33.45 -10.60
C GLY A 87 -5.30 -31.93 -10.48
N ILE A 88 -4.39 -31.24 -11.15
CA ILE A 88 -4.44 -29.79 -11.28
C ILE A 88 -5.66 -29.40 -12.13
N ILE A 89 -6.43 -28.43 -11.64
CA ILE A 89 -7.55 -27.83 -12.35
C ILE A 89 -7.03 -26.58 -13.02
N GLN A 90 -7.14 -26.52 -14.34
CA GLN A 90 -6.51 -25.48 -15.15
C GLN A 90 -7.49 -24.37 -15.54
N ARG A 91 -6.96 -23.15 -15.64
CA ARG A 91 -7.63 -22.01 -16.26
C ARG A 91 -9.00 -21.68 -15.64
N ILE A 92 -9.10 -21.70 -14.33
CA ILE A 92 -10.27 -21.19 -13.65
C ILE A 92 -10.11 -19.67 -13.41
N PRO A 93 -11.16 -18.86 -13.63
CA PRO A 93 -11.09 -17.42 -13.41
C PRO A 93 -10.97 -17.12 -11.91
N PHE A 94 -10.20 -16.10 -11.55
CA PHE A 94 -10.19 -15.59 -10.20
C PHE A 94 -11.03 -14.32 -10.07
N SER A 95 -11.63 -14.13 -8.89
CA SER A 95 -12.41 -12.94 -8.60
C SER A 95 -11.49 -11.77 -8.20
N ARG A 96 -11.89 -10.55 -8.53
CA ARG A 96 -11.28 -9.29 -8.10
C ARG A 96 -12.35 -8.38 -7.50
N ARG A 97 -12.03 -7.65 -6.45
CA ARG A 97 -12.94 -6.63 -5.89
C ARG A 97 -13.01 -5.44 -6.82
N GLN A 98 -13.96 -5.46 -7.73
CA GLN A 98 -14.12 -4.45 -8.77
C GLN A 98 -15.59 -4.04 -8.92
N GLY A 99 -15.81 -2.72 -9.14
CA GLY A 99 -17.10 -2.13 -9.50
C GLY A 99 -16.91 -1.12 -10.62
N GLY A 100 -17.52 -1.36 -11.77
CA GLY A 100 -17.31 -0.54 -12.96
C GLY A 100 -15.83 -0.50 -13.38
N LYS A 101 -15.22 0.69 -13.37
CA LYS A 101 -13.81 0.89 -13.72
C LYS A 101 -12.88 1.03 -12.51
N SER A 102 -13.39 0.88 -11.28
CA SER A 102 -12.61 1.00 -10.04
C SER A 102 -12.39 -0.37 -9.41
N ALA A 103 -11.16 -0.70 -9.03
CA ALA A 103 -10.80 -1.97 -8.45
C ALA A 103 -9.80 -1.83 -7.30
N ILE A 104 -9.84 -2.79 -6.37
CA ILE A 104 -8.74 -3.10 -5.46
C ILE A 104 -8.03 -4.29 -6.08
N ILE A 105 -6.80 -4.08 -6.52
CA ILE A 105 -6.01 -5.12 -7.18
C ILE A 105 -5.15 -5.80 -6.11
N ASN A 106 -5.51 -7.04 -5.81
CA ASN A 106 -4.79 -7.96 -4.96
C ASN A 106 -4.95 -9.34 -5.58
N ASP A 107 -4.27 -9.55 -6.70
CA ASP A 107 -4.39 -10.76 -7.50
C ASP A 107 -3.64 -11.92 -6.82
N PRO A 108 -4.10 -13.17 -6.98
CA PRO A 108 -3.44 -14.33 -6.42
C PRO A 108 -2.02 -14.50 -6.99
N VAL A 109 -1.13 -15.07 -6.18
CA VAL A 109 0.22 -15.47 -6.58
C VAL A 109 0.40 -16.97 -6.46
N GLU A 110 1.43 -17.52 -7.12
CA GLU A 110 1.78 -18.95 -7.00
C GLU A 110 2.10 -19.28 -5.54
N GLY A 111 1.44 -20.31 -5.02
CA GLY A 111 1.57 -20.73 -3.62
C GLY A 111 0.38 -20.33 -2.73
N ASP A 112 -0.41 -19.35 -3.11
CA ASP A 112 -1.57 -18.92 -2.34
C ASP A 112 -2.57 -20.05 -2.12
N ILE A 113 -3.18 -20.04 -0.95
CA ILE A 113 -4.28 -20.93 -0.61
C ILE A 113 -5.56 -20.12 -0.60
N GLY A 114 -6.56 -20.55 -1.35
CA GLY A 114 -7.85 -19.91 -1.44
C GLY A 114 -9.01 -20.88 -1.54
N VAL A 115 -10.17 -20.36 -1.82
CA VAL A 115 -11.40 -21.14 -1.99
C VAL A 115 -11.76 -21.22 -3.48
N MET A 116 -11.96 -22.43 -4.00
CA MET A 116 -12.59 -22.62 -5.29
C MET A 116 -14.07 -22.89 -5.08
N SER A 117 -14.92 -22.06 -5.64
CA SER A 117 -16.37 -22.29 -5.77
C SER A 117 -16.68 -22.87 -7.14
N VAL A 118 -17.57 -23.84 -7.20
CA VAL A 118 -17.91 -24.52 -8.47
C VAL A 118 -19.31 -24.12 -8.92
N ALA A 119 -19.43 -23.71 -10.18
CA ALA A 119 -20.71 -23.35 -10.77
C ALA A 119 -21.64 -24.56 -10.93
N MET A 120 -22.93 -24.33 -10.77
CA MET A 120 -23.95 -25.38 -10.94
C MET A 120 -24.04 -25.89 -12.38
N ARG A 121 -23.65 -25.11 -13.37
CA ARG A 121 -23.72 -25.41 -14.81
C ARG A 121 -22.38 -25.08 -15.47
N ASP A 122 -22.20 -25.64 -16.67
CA ASP A 122 -21.07 -25.34 -17.54
C ASP A 122 -21.00 -23.82 -17.85
N ILE A 123 -19.90 -23.16 -17.45
CA ILE A 123 -19.66 -21.74 -17.68
C ILE A 123 -18.62 -21.48 -18.78
N SER A 124 -18.24 -22.48 -19.57
CA SER A 124 -17.18 -22.32 -20.58
C SER A 124 -17.47 -21.19 -21.57
N ALA A 125 -18.72 -21.16 -22.09
CA ALA A 125 -19.14 -20.12 -23.04
C ALA A 125 -19.19 -18.71 -22.39
N VAL A 126 -19.52 -18.59 -21.09
CA VAL A 126 -19.47 -17.33 -20.35
C VAL A 126 -18.03 -16.88 -20.14
N LYS A 127 -17.11 -17.80 -19.83
CA LYS A 127 -15.67 -17.50 -19.71
C LYS A 127 -15.06 -16.97 -20.99
N GLU A 128 -15.52 -17.49 -22.13
CA GLU A 128 -15.03 -17.09 -23.45
C GLU A 128 -15.62 -15.75 -23.91
N SER A 129 -16.94 -15.59 -23.79
CA SER A 129 -17.64 -14.39 -24.31
C SER A 129 -17.61 -13.20 -23.33
N GLY A 130 -17.56 -13.44 -22.02
CA GLY A 130 -17.78 -12.43 -20.99
C GLY A 130 -19.21 -11.88 -20.96
N ASP A 131 -20.18 -12.57 -21.55
CA ASP A 131 -21.58 -12.17 -21.68
C ASP A 131 -22.52 -13.35 -21.42
N ILE A 132 -23.83 -13.11 -21.46
CA ILE A 132 -24.87 -14.13 -21.30
C ILE A 132 -24.72 -15.17 -22.41
N ALA A 133 -24.54 -16.42 -22.00
CA ALA A 133 -24.36 -17.54 -22.93
C ALA A 133 -25.10 -18.77 -22.42
N ASN A 134 -25.44 -19.69 -23.37
CA ASN A 134 -25.96 -21.00 -23.03
C ASN A 134 -24.86 -21.87 -22.43
N ALA A 135 -25.22 -22.82 -21.57
CA ALA A 135 -24.29 -23.83 -21.10
C ALA A 135 -23.67 -24.60 -22.27
N GLY A 136 -22.33 -24.75 -22.30
CA GLY A 136 -21.62 -25.42 -23.37
C GLY A 136 -21.86 -26.94 -23.39
N SER A 137 -22.29 -27.54 -22.26
CA SER A 137 -22.59 -28.96 -22.10
C SER A 137 -23.60 -29.19 -20.98
N PHE A 138 -24.01 -30.48 -20.79
CA PHE A 138 -24.88 -30.89 -19.67
C PHE A 138 -24.15 -31.16 -18.36
N ARG A 139 -22.84 -30.91 -18.25
CA ARG A 139 -22.12 -31.11 -17.00
C ARG A 139 -22.60 -30.14 -15.90
N SER A 140 -22.59 -30.63 -14.68
CA SER A 140 -23.04 -29.88 -13.51
C SER A 140 -22.08 -30.12 -12.33
N PHE A 141 -21.78 -29.10 -11.56
CA PHE A 141 -20.89 -29.19 -10.41
C PHE A 141 -19.53 -29.81 -10.75
N ASP A 142 -19.00 -29.47 -11.91
CA ASP A 142 -17.71 -29.95 -12.39
C ASP A 142 -16.59 -29.00 -12.02
N PHE A 143 -15.45 -29.53 -11.63
CA PHE A 143 -14.28 -28.73 -11.27
C PHE A 143 -13.80 -27.78 -12.37
N ALA A 144 -14.02 -28.12 -13.64
CA ALA A 144 -13.70 -27.24 -14.76
C ALA A 144 -14.50 -25.95 -14.77
N ASP A 145 -15.62 -25.90 -14.05
CA ASP A 145 -16.48 -24.75 -13.88
C ASP A 145 -16.21 -24.03 -12.54
N GLY A 146 -15.00 -24.21 -12.00
CA GLY A 146 -14.51 -23.54 -10.80
C GLY A 146 -14.25 -22.05 -11.01
N MET A 147 -14.35 -21.31 -9.92
CA MET A 147 -13.96 -19.90 -9.78
C MET A 147 -13.16 -19.76 -8.49
N TYR A 148 -11.97 -19.19 -8.58
CA TYR A 148 -11.12 -18.94 -7.42
C TYR A 148 -11.54 -17.66 -6.72
N GLN A 149 -11.65 -17.72 -5.41
CA GLN A 149 -12.00 -16.60 -4.55
C GLN A 149 -10.98 -16.47 -3.42
N ASP A 150 -10.86 -15.31 -2.88
CA ASP A 150 -10.06 -14.82 -1.76
C ASP A 150 -9.16 -15.84 -1.03
N ALA A 151 -8.09 -15.32 -0.42
CA ALA A 151 -7.14 -16.11 0.36
C ALA A 151 -7.79 -16.79 1.58
N LEU A 152 -7.41 -18.04 1.80
CA LEU A 152 -7.74 -18.84 2.97
C LEU A 152 -6.44 -19.36 3.59
N LEU A 153 -6.31 -19.34 4.93
CA LEU A 153 -5.10 -19.80 5.63
C LEU A 153 -3.82 -19.09 5.14
N ALA A 154 -3.93 -17.81 4.78
CA ALA A 154 -2.80 -17.01 4.33
C ALA A 154 -1.84 -16.72 5.47
N ASP A 155 -0.56 -16.60 5.11
CA ASP A 155 0.51 -16.14 6.01
C ASP A 155 0.32 -14.66 6.40
N GLU A 156 1.13 -14.17 7.35
CA GLU A 156 1.14 -12.77 7.74
C GLU A 156 1.57 -11.89 6.56
N PRO A 157 0.79 -10.85 6.21
CA PRO A 157 1.11 -10.01 5.06
C PRO A 157 2.24 -9.03 5.36
N ASP A 158 3.19 -8.88 4.43
CA ASP A 158 4.25 -7.88 4.49
C ASP A 158 3.74 -6.47 4.16
N GLN A 159 2.66 -6.37 3.41
CA GLN A 159 2.04 -5.12 3.01
C GLN A 159 0.52 -5.22 3.12
N TYR A 160 -0.11 -4.17 3.64
CA TYR A 160 -1.55 -4.22 3.88
C TYR A 160 -2.20 -2.85 3.98
N LEU A 161 -3.50 -2.83 3.75
CA LEU A 161 -4.43 -1.78 4.11
C LEU A 161 -5.32 -2.30 5.24
N ARG A 162 -5.23 -1.70 6.43
CA ARG A 162 -6.00 -2.09 7.60
C ARG A 162 -6.97 -0.99 8.01
N TYR A 163 -8.24 -1.32 8.06
CA TYR A 163 -9.25 -0.50 8.74
C TYR A 163 -9.17 -0.81 10.24
N ARG A 164 -8.72 0.17 11.00
CA ARG A 164 -8.69 0.11 12.46
C ARG A 164 -10.00 0.67 13.01
N HIS A 165 -10.29 0.36 14.26
CA HIS A 165 -11.44 0.96 14.95
C HIS A 165 -11.32 2.49 15.09
N ASP A 166 -10.09 3.02 15.14
CA ASP A 166 -9.73 4.43 15.33
C ASP A 166 -9.15 5.08 14.07
N GLY A 167 -9.16 4.40 12.91
CA GLY A 167 -8.62 5.00 11.70
C GLY A 167 -8.22 4.03 10.60
N LEU A 168 -7.30 4.48 9.76
CA LEU A 168 -6.81 3.78 8.59
C LEU A 168 -5.29 3.67 8.65
N GLU A 169 -4.77 2.48 8.36
CA GLU A 169 -3.35 2.21 8.27
C GLU A 169 -3.03 1.52 6.96
N LEU A 170 -2.04 2.03 6.24
CA LEU A 170 -1.45 1.38 5.07
C LEU A 170 0.05 1.22 5.33
N ILE A 171 0.55 0.01 5.12
CA ILE A 171 1.99 -0.30 5.19
C ILE A 171 2.37 -1.00 3.89
N ASP A 172 3.46 -0.59 3.26
CA ASP A 172 4.04 -1.29 2.13
C ASP A 172 5.11 -2.30 2.59
N LYS A 173 5.54 -3.18 1.70
CA LYS A 173 6.55 -4.22 2.00
C LYS A 173 7.91 -3.66 2.42
N ASN A 174 8.19 -2.38 2.20
CA ASN A 174 9.43 -1.73 2.60
C ASN A 174 9.29 -1.05 3.98
N GLY A 175 8.10 -1.04 4.57
CA GLY A 175 7.81 -0.43 5.86
C GLY A 175 7.41 1.06 5.78
N ASN A 176 7.21 1.61 4.57
CA ASN A 176 6.61 2.94 4.46
C ASN A 176 5.17 2.90 4.96
N LYS A 177 4.78 3.91 5.73
CA LYS A 177 3.53 3.91 6.47
C LYS A 177 2.72 5.18 6.22
N TYR A 178 1.43 5.00 5.97
CA TYR A 178 0.39 6.00 6.10
C TYR A 178 -0.51 5.64 7.28
N LEU A 179 -0.73 6.56 8.18
CA LEU A 179 -1.60 6.39 9.34
C LEU A 179 -2.55 7.59 9.44
N ALA A 180 -3.85 7.34 9.40
CA ALA A 180 -4.88 8.33 9.71
C ALA A 180 -5.60 7.91 10.99
N THR A 181 -5.68 8.81 11.96
CA THR A 181 -6.31 8.63 13.27
C THR A 181 -7.10 9.88 13.64
N PRO A 182 -7.88 9.88 14.74
CA PRO A 182 -8.52 11.10 15.24
C PRO A 182 -7.54 12.24 15.58
N ASP A 183 -6.28 11.92 15.86
CA ASP A 183 -5.25 12.90 16.18
C ASP A 183 -4.63 13.56 14.96
N GLY A 184 -4.77 12.93 13.78
CA GLY A 184 -4.26 13.46 12.53
C GLY A 184 -3.80 12.41 11.53
N ILE A 185 -3.01 12.86 10.56
CA ILE A 185 -2.42 12.01 9.52
C ILE A 185 -0.91 12.02 9.67
N THR A 186 -0.30 10.84 9.62
CA THR A 186 1.15 10.67 9.64
C THR A 186 1.61 9.85 8.44
N LEU A 187 2.61 10.35 7.72
CA LEU A 187 3.37 9.60 6.72
C LEU A 187 4.77 9.36 7.27
N ILE A 188 5.25 8.14 7.15
CA ILE A 188 6.59 7.75 7.60
C ILE A 188 7.23 6.92 6.50
N ASP A 189 8.46 7.25 6.10
CA ASP A 189 9.24 6.37 5.24
C ASP A 189 10.25 5.53 6.04
N THR A 190 10.81 4.52 5.40
CA THR A 190 11.80 3.63 6.02
C THR A 190 13.12 4.32 6.38
N ASN A 191 13.37 5.52 5.85
CA ASN A 191 14.57 6.30 6.15
C ASN A 191 14.40 7.20 7.37
N GLY A 192 13.19 7.28 7.95
CA GLY A 192 12.88 8.12 9.11
C GLY A 192 12.39 9.52 8.74
N ASN A 193 12.06 9.78 7.46
CA ASN A 193 11.38 11.02 7.11
C ASN A 193 9.91 10.94 7.51
N THR A 194 9.36 12.03 8.06
CA THR A 194 7.98 12.10 8.53
C THR A 194 7.25 13.34 8.02
N VAL A 195 5.96 13.17 7.75
CA VAL A 195 4.99 14.25 7.55
C VAL A 195 3.86 14.05 8.55
N GLU A 196 3.65 15.01 9.42
CA GLU A 196 2.62 14.99 10.45
C GLU A 196 1.63 16.14 10.21
N LEU A 197 0.35 15.80 10.09
CA LEU A 197 -0.76 16.74 10.00
C LEU A 197 -1.65 16.53 11.21
N THR A 198 -1.70 17.50 12.09
CA THR A 198 -2.46 17.42 13.35
C THR A 198 -3.34 18.65 13.53
N LYS A 199 -4.20 18.65 14.53
CA LYS A 199 -4.96 19.83 14.92
C LYS A 199 -4.09 21.04 15.31
N ASN A 200 -2.82 20.81 15.64
CA ASN A 200 -1.88 21.86 16.07
C ASN A 200 -1.08 22.44 14.91
N GLY A 201 -1.14 21.82 13.72
CA GLY A 201 -0.39 22.27 12.55
C GLY A 201 0.19 21.12 11.74
N MET A 202 1.15 21.45 10.90
CA MET A 202 1.88 20.52 10.06
C MET A 202 3.36 20.53 10.42
N LYS A 203 3.97 19.34 10.46
CA LYS A 203 5.40 19.19 10.72
C LYS A 203 6.01 18.24 9.69
N LEU A 204 7.12 18.70 9.09
CA LEU A 204 7.97 17.88 8.23
C LEU A 204 9.28 17.64 8.98
N THR A 205 9.73 16.41 9.04
CA THR A 205 11.02 16.06 9.66
C THR A 205 11.75 15.10 8.73
N ASP A 206 13.00 15.38 8.40
CA ASP A 206 13.83 14.44 7.67
C ASP A 206 14.68 13.57 8.61
N ARG A 207 15.32 12.54 8.05
CA ARG A 207 16.21 11.62 8.77
C ARG A 207 17.41 12.31 9.46
N PHE A 208 17.77 13.50 9.05
CA PHE A 208 18.88 14.30 9.59
C PHE A 208 18.43 15.32 10.63
N SER A 209 17.16 15.25 11.04
CA SER A 209 16.55 16.19 12.01
C SER A 209 16.41 17.63 11.49
N ASN A 210 16.40 17.84 10.17
CA ASN A 210 15.90 19.10 9.61
C ASN A 210 14.37 19.12 9.75
N ILE A 211 13.84 20.24 10.26
CA ILE A 211 12.43 20.35 10.62
C ILE A 211 11.84 21.60 9.96
N ILE A 212 10.64 21.47 9.40
CA ILE A 212 9.73 22.58 9.10
C ILE A 212 8.48 22.37 9.95
N ASP A 213 8.23 23.26 10.90
CA ASP A 213 7.12 23.17 11.84
C ASP A 213 6.19 24.37 11.65
N MET A 214 4.98 24.12 11.19
CA MET A 214 3.94 25.11 10.93
C MET A 214 2.86 25.00 12.00
N LYS A 215 2.85 25.98 12.89
CA LYS A 215 1.88 26.11 13.98
C LYS A 215 1.10 27.41 13.85
N SER A 216 0.06 27.59 14.67
CA SER A 216 -0.71 28.83 14.70
C SER A 216 0.19 30.06 14.81
N GLY A 217 0.16 30.91 13.78
CA GLY A 217 0.91 32.18 13.74
C GLY A 217 2.43 32.07 13.55
N LYS A 218 2.98 30.86 13.29
CA LYS A 218 4.44 30.65 13.22
C LYS A 218 4.80 29.54 12.22
N ILE A 219 5.84 29.81 11.42
CA ILE A 219 6.58 28.78 10.69
C ILE A 219 8.02 28.78 11.23
N GLU A 220 8.49 27.63 11.66
CA GLU A 220 9.83 27.45 12.23
C GLU A 220 10.60 26.44 11.36
N MET A 221 11.79 26.84 10.95
CA MET A 221 12.72 25.98 10.22
C MET A 221 13.95 25.73 11.10
N THR A 222 14.22 24.47 11.38
CA THR A 222 15.41 24.05 12.15
C THR A 222 16.28 23.21 11.23
N THR A 223 17.46 23.75 10.87
CA THR A 223 18.43 23.08 9.99
C THR A 223 19.81 23.68 10.24
N PRO A 224 20.91 22.92 10.13
CA PRO A 224 22.27 23.47 10.24
C PRO A 224 22.59 24.47 9.14
N LEU A 225 22.00 24.35 7.97
CA LEU A 225 22.20 25.26 6.84
C LEU A 225 20.91 25.40 6.06
N PHE A 226 20.44 26.65 5.91
CA PHE A 226 19.36 26.99 4.97
C PHE A 226 19.96 27.71 3.77
N LYS A 227 19.87 27.13 2.57
CA LYS A 227 20.37 27.71 1.33
C LYS A 227 19.21 27.99 0.38
N LEU A 228 19.06 29.24 -0.04
CA LEU A 228 18.08 29.68 -1.04
C LEU A 228 18.81 30.04 -2.34
N ASN A 229 18.47 29.37 -3.42
CA ASN A 229 18.95 29.71 -4.77
C ASN A 229 17.81 30.41 -5.51
N GLY A 230 17.94 31.70 -5.76
CA GLY A 230 16.91 32.51 -6.44
C GLY A 230 16.68 33.83 -5.71
N SER A 231 15.55 34.48 -6.00
CA SER A 231 15.18 35.74 -5.38
C SER A 231 14.49 35.50 -4.03
N PHE A 232 14.74 36.37 -3.07
CA PHE A 232 14.12 36.37 -1.75
C PHE A 232 13.48 37.76 -1.52
N GLU A 233 12.22 37.78 -1.13
CA GLU A 233 11.49 38.98 -0.74
C GLU A 233 11.00 38.80 0.71
N PHE A 234 11.30 39.75 1.56
CA PHE A 234 10.80 39.82 2.92
C PHE A 234 10.02 41.12 3.11
N SER A 235 8.70 41.01 3.31
CA SER A 235 7.83 42.17 3.58
C SER A 235 7.37 42.12 5.03
N GLY A 236 7.91 43.02 5.84
CA GLY A 236 7.63 43.07 7.27
C GLY A 236 8.84 43.45 8.09
N THR A 237 8.83 43.08 9.40
CA THR A 237 9.96 43.33 10.32
C THR A 237 10.73 42.03 10.49
N GLY A 238 12.02 42.02 10.23
CA GLY A 238 12.92 40.89 10.44
C GLY A 238 13.93 41.17 11.55
N ASN A 239 14.31 40.10 12.26
CA ASN A 239 15.43 40.12 13.18
C ASN A 239 16.45 39.07 12.75
N ILE A 240 17.68 39.44 12.56
CA ILE A 240 18.80 38.56 12.24
C ILE A 240 19.79 38.61 13.36
N THR A 241 20.08 37.47 13.99
CA THR A 241 21.07 37.35 15.06
C THR A 241 22.25 36.55 14.48
N GLY A 242 23.43 37.17 14.43
CA GLY A 242 24.64 36.58 13.85
C GLY A 242 25.27 37.52 12.81
N ASP A 243 26.31 37.03 12.15
CA ASP A 243 27.02 37.81 11.13
C ASP A 243 26.31 37.72 9.79
N ILE A 244 26.27 38.84 9.06
CA ILE A 244 25.78 38.92 7.69
C ILE A 244 26.95 39.24 6.78
N THR A 245 27.25 38.36 5.82
CA THR A 245 28.16 38.66 4.73
C THR A 245 27.36 38.81 3.44
N GLN A 246 27.52 39.97 2.79
CA GLN A 246 26.87 40.26 1.52
C GLN A 246 27.94 40.47 0.44
N ASP A 247 27.87 39.69 -0.65
CA ASP A 247 28.65 39.91 -1.86
C ASP A 247 27.75 40.61 -2.87
N GLY A 248 28.00 41.88 -3.14
CA GLY A 248 27.18 42.72 -4.00
C GLY A 248 26.72 44.02 -3.35
N SER A 249 25.77 44.69 -3.99
CA SER A 249 25.31 46.02 -3.52
C SER A 249 24.22 45.88 -2.45
N PHE A 250 24.31 46.68 -1.41
CA PHE A 250 23.26 46.91 -0.41
C PHE A 250 22.62 48.27 -0.64
N THR A 251 21.34 48.29 -0.94
CA THR A 251 20.55 49.52 -1.10
C THR A 251 19.52 49.62 0.01
N ALA A 252 19.62 50.60 0.85
CA ALA A 252 18.61 50.92 1.85
C ALA A 252 17.81 52.16 1.39
N THR A 253 16.47 52.04 1.27
CA THR A 253 15.60 53.16 0.94
C THR A 253 15.29 54.07 2.14
N LYS A 254 15.64 53.60 3.33
CA LYS A 254 15.55 54.32 4.60
C LYS A 254 16.91 54.28 5.33
N GLU A 255 16.95 54.87 6.51
CA GLU A 255 18.14 54.97 7.29
C GLU A 255 18.65 53.62 7.80
N VAL A 256 19.97 53.41 7.70
CA VAL A 256 20.69 52.29 8.33
C VAL A 256 21.33 52.81 9.64
N LYS A 257 20.95 52.22 10.78
CA LYS A 257 21.49 52.57 12.09
C LYS A 257 22.49 51.54 12.57
N ALA A 258 23.69 51.99 12.90
CA ALA A 258 24.67 51.19 13.61
C ALA A 258 24.56 51.44 15.11
N PHE A 259 24.50 50.41 15.93
CA PHE A 259 24.45 50.50 17.41
C PHE A 259 23.29 51.35 17.97
N ASN A 260 22.16 51.44 17.30
CA ASN A 260 20.97 52.19 17.72
C ASN A 260 21.16 53.71 17.85
N THR A 261 22.37 54.24 17.76
CA THR A 261 22.70 55.62 17.99
C THR A 261 23.43 56.32 16.84
N HIS A 262 24.06 55.57 15.96
CA HIS A 262 24.81 56.10 14.83
C HIS A 262 24.14 55.72 13.50
N THR A 263 23.85 56.69 12.69
CA THR A 263 23.35 56.49 11.34
C THR A 263 24.52 56.46 10.37
N VAL A 264 24.52 55.54 9.38
CA VAL A 264 25.61 55.43 8.39
C VAL A 264 25.70 56.70 7.56
N SER A 265 24.58 57.36 7.32
CA SER A 265 24.50 58.59 6.53
C SER A 265 24.86 59.86 7.29
N GLN A 266 24.91 59.81 8.61
CA GLN A 266 25.12 61.00 9.46
C GLN A 266 26.31 60.88 10.39
N HIS A 267 27.14 59.83 10.28
CA HIS A 267 28.35 59.78 11.13
C HIS A 267 29.42 60.70 10.59
N THR A 268 30.11 61.34 11.47
CA THR A 268 31.23 62.24 11.19
C THR A 268 32.49 61.69 11.82
N HIS A 269 33.61 61.95 11.18
CA HIS A 269 34.94 61.65 11.75
C HIS A 269 35.63 62.96 12.17
N THR A 270 36.35 62.89 13.22
CA THR A 270 37.22 64.01 13.63
C THR A 270 38.58 63.83 13.00
N GLN A 271 39.04 64.76 12.25
CA GLN A 271 40.39 64.77 11.73
C GLN A 271 41.34 65.18 12.89
N GLY A 272 42.36 64.35 13.13
CA GLY A 272 43.39 64.69 14.13
C GLY A 272 44.19 65.92 13.73
N ASN A 273 44.72 66.66 14.71
CA ASN A 273 45.63 67.80 14.45
C ASN A 273 46.84 67.31 13.65
N ASP A 274 47.17 68.10 12.64
CA ASP A 274 48.43 67.88 11.91
C ASP A 274 49.56 68.57 12.65
N SER A 275 50.80 68.33 12.16
CA SER A 275 52.02 68.89 12.78
C SER A 275 52.17 70.44 12.67
N HIS A 276 51.22 71.12 12.02
CA HIS A 276 51.21 72.54 11.76
C HIS A 276 50.21 73.28 12.65
N GLY A 277 49.48 72.59 13.53
CA GLY A 277 48.62 73.22 14.54
C GLY A 277 47.23 73.62 14.10
N ASP A 278 46.72 73.03 13.04
CA ASP A 278 45.32 73.22 12.63
C ASP A 278 44.37 72.65 13.65
N THR A 279 43.22 73.32 13.87
CA THR A 279 42.18 72.87 14.79
C THR A 279 41.45 71.66 14.18
N GLU A 280 41.15 70.65 15.00
CA GLU A 280 40.34 69.54 14.64
C GLU A 280 39.00 70.05 14.06
N VAL A 281 38.71 69.66 12.81
CA VAL A 281 37.45 70.01 12.16
C VAL A 281 36.69 68.69 11.87
N PRO A 282 35.44 68.55 12.27
CA PRO A 282 34.61 67.39 11.88
C PRO A 282 34.53 67.30 10.37
N THR A 283 34.77 66.11 9.79
CA THR A 283 34.56 65.90 8.40
C THR A 283 33.07 66.07 8.10
N ASN A 284 32.76 66.65 6.92
CA ASN A 284 31.36 66.76 6.50
C ASN A 284 30.68 65.42 6.42
N THR A 285 29.38 65.40 6.65
CA THR A 285 28.51 64.23 6.41
C THR A 285 28.75 63.71 5.01
N PRO A 286 28.92 62.43 4.80
CA PRO A 286 29.08 61.87 3.44
C PRO A 286 27.93 62.30 2.56
N THR A 287 28.19 63.00 1.47
CA THR A 287 27.21 63.28 0.42
C THR A 287 27.19 62.11 -0.52
N GLY A 288 26.06 61.39 -0.52
CA GLY A 288 25.78 60.26 -1.44
C GLY A 288 25.50 60.72 -2.88
#